data_b9af37dbb7512dac73d538e6ad5ca80a
#
_entry.id   b9af37dbb7512dac73d538e6ad5ca80a
#
_cell.length_a   1.000
_cell.length_b   1.000
_cell.length_c   1.000
_cell.angle_alpha   90.00
_cell.angle_beta   90.00
_cell.angle_gamma   90.00
#
_symmetry.space_group_name_H-M   'P 1'
#
loop_
_entity.id
_entity.type
_entity.pdbx_description
1 polymer ?
#
loop_
_entity_poly.entity_id
_entity_poly.type
_entity_poly.pdbx_seq_one_letter_code
_entity_poly.pdbx_strand_id
1 'polypeptide(L)'
;MTRRSFIESTGATYATLMAWGLLKPAPADAFDLPANGRKDGKARKVVILGAGLAGLTTAYELGKLGYDCTVLEARKRSGGRVWTVRGGTKETEIGGSEQTCKFVDGQYFNGGAARIPHNHQLTLHYCRELGVPLEIFNGSNESAWLYNDGGSGALANKRMRIREYHSDLRGYTSELLAKALDQSSLDQQLTKEDVEKLIDFLKNEGDLNTGKLYKGTNRRGYKTPPGAGAVPGDLADPYGLTDYLRSGYMQPVFYNNGDYTFEQHATLLQPVGGMDAIPRAFEKKLAGKIQFNAPVKELRKTENGVRVVYQKDGKPTELTAEFCVCALPLPVLKKLDSDLSPMVKRAADFIPYMKTGKIGLQFKRRFWEEDDAIYGGISRTNMDINQIWYPSFGLLGQKGVLIGYYNFYSRAEAVGDLPLAGREKLALEQGYKLHPQYPQEFENSFSLAWQKIPYNEGGWAVYDDAVRRKYYPALLEPDGNIYLAGEHTTYLTAWMAGAFTSARRVVEALHARVGEYTKK
;
A
#
# COMPACT_ATOMS: atom_id res chain seq x y z
N MET A 1 1.22 22.12 13.36
CA MET A 1 -0.13 21.97 12.75
C MET A 1 -0.95 21.06 13.63
N THR A 2 -2.11 21.50 14.11
CA THR A 2 -2.99 20.65 14.90
C THR A 2 -3.76 19.68 14.00
N ARG A 3 -4.15 18.50 14.51
CA ARG A 3 -5.00 17.53 13.79
C ARG A 3 -6.24 18.17 13.17
N ARG A 4 -6.80 19.17 13.84
CA ARG A 4 -7.99 19.90 13.41
C ARG A 4 -7.73 20.74 12.15
N SER A 5 -6.59 21.43 12.07
CA SER A 5 -6.19 22.19 10.86
C SER A 5 -5.88 21.29 9.66
N PHE A 6 -5.43 20.04 9.90
CA PHE A 6 -5.20 19.05 8.85
C PHE A 6 -6.53 18.55 8.25
N ILE A 7 -7.53 18.25 9.08
CA ILE A 7 -8.85 17.79 8.62
C ILE A 7 -9.61 18.93 7.94
N GLU A 8 -9.52 20.16 8.46
CA GLU A 8 -10.17 21.32 7.88
C GLU A 8 -9.55 21.73 6.52
N SER A 9 -8.24 21.61 6.36
CA SER A 9 -7.56 21.97 5.10
C SER A 9 -7.76 20.89 4.01
N THR A 10 -7.73 19.60 4.36
CA THR A 10 -7.96 18.52 3.40
C THR A 10 -9.43 18.44 2.97
N GLY A 11 -10.36 18.61 3.90
CA GLY A 11 -11.79 18.66 3.61
C GLY A 11 -12.17 19.86 2.76
N ALA A 12 -11.62 21.05 3.04
CA ALA A 12 -11.87 22.25 2.24
C ALA A 12 -11.31 22.15 0.82
N THR A 13 -10.12 21.56 0.64
CA THR A 13 -9.51 21.37 -0.69
C THR A 13 -10.30 20.37 -1.52
N TYR A 14 -10.75 19.27 -0.92
CA TYR A 14 -11.61 18.28 -1.57
C TYR A 14 -12.97 18.90 -1.97
N ALA A 15 -13.61 19.62 -1.04
CA ALA A 15 -14.86 20.31 -1.29
C ALA A 15 -14.71 21.41 -2.38
N THR A 16 -13.59 22.10 -2.42
CA THR A 16 -13.31 23.14 -3.42
C THR A 16 -13.12 22.53 -4.81
N LEU A 17 -12.38 21.43 -4.92
CA LEU A 17 -12.20 20.72 -6.19
C LEU A 17 -13.52 20.09 -6.69
N MET A 18 -14.37 19.64 -5.76
CA MET A 18 -15.75 19.19 -6.06
C MET A 18 -16.60 20.35 -6.57
N ALA A 19 -16.55 21.51 -5.91
CA ALA A 19 -17.30 22.72 -6.30
C ALA A 19 -16.87 23.27 -7.67
N TRP A 20 -15.62 23.08 -8.05
CA TRP A 20 -15.09 23.45 -9.37
C TRP A 20 -15.37 22.40 -10.46
N GLY A 21 -16.07 21.30 -10.14
CA GLY A 21 -16.38 20.23 -11.08
C GLY A 21 -15.18 19.38 -11.52
N LEU A 22 -14.01 19.62 -10.91
CA LEU A 22 -12.77 18.85 -11.17
C LEU A 22 -12.79 17.47 -10.51
N LEU A 23 -13.63 17.29 -9.48
CA LEU A 23 -13.92 16.01 -8.85
C LEU A 23 -15.45 15.87 -8.75
N LYS A 24 -16.03 15.01 -9.54
CA LYS A 24 -17.42 14.56 -9.31
C LYS A 24 -17.37 13.38 -8.36
N PRO A 25 -18.23 13.33 -7.30
CA PRO A 25 -18.43 12.08 -6.58
C PRO A 25 -18.92 11.06 -7.60
N ALA A 26 -18.19 9.97 -7.79
CA ALA A 26 -18.66 8.89 -8.62
C ALA A 26 -19.85 8.23 -7.90
N PRO A 27 -21.08 8.24 -8.46
CA PRO A 27 -22.12 7.36 -7.98
C PRO A 27 -21.66 5.91 -8.10
N ALA A 28 -22.23 5.01 -7.32
CA ALA A 28 -21.91 3.58 -7.39
C ALA A 28 -22.09 2.97 -8.81
N ASP A 29 -22.88 3.61 -9.65
CA ASP A 29 -23.17 3.23 -11.05
C ASP A 29 -22.22 3.87 -12.08
N ALA A 30 -21.26 4.69 -11.67
CA ALA A 30 -20.39 5.48 -12.56
C ALA A 30 -19.15 4.72 -13.06
N PHE A 31 -19.20 3.39 -13.09
CA PHE A 31 -18.12 2.59 -13.67
C PHE A 31 -18.27 2.37 -15.17
N ASP A 32 -19.39 2.76 -15.74
CA ASP A 32 -19.57 2.69 -17.19
C ASP A 32 -19.05 3.95 -17.86
N LEU A 33 -17.99 3.79 -18.63
CA LEU A 33 -17.58 4.79 -19.61
C LEU A 33 -18.72 4.96 -20.63
N PRO A 34 -18.86 6.16 -21.25
CA PRO A 34 -19.88 6.38 -22.25
C PRO A 34 -19.90 5.22 -23.26
N ALA A 35 -20.99 4.48 -23.31
CA ALA A 35 -21.16 3.29 -24.16
C ALA A 35 -21.12 3.60 -25.67
N ASN A 36 -21.04 4.87 -26.04
CA ASN A 36 -21.00 5.31 -27.42
C ASN A 36 -19.57 5.22 -27.97
N GLY A 37 -19.26 4.09 -28.57
CA GLY A 37 -18.11 3.96 -29.45
C GLY A 37 -18.07 5.10 -30.47
N ARG A 38 -16.91 5.38 -30.99
CA ARG A 38 -16.68 6.46 -31.96
C ARG A 38 -17.52 6.27 -33.22
N LYS A 39 -18.16 7.37 -33.65
CA LYS A 39 -19.01 7.39 -34.85
C LYS A 39 -18.26 7.71 -36.15
N ASP A 40 -16.96 8.12 -36.05
CA ASP A 40 -16.17 8.58 -37.22
C ASP A 40 -15.45 7.47 -38.00
N GLY A 41 -15.52 6.22 -37.54
CA GLY A 41 -15.00 5.03 -38.23
C GLY A 41 -13.47 4.96 -38.37
N LYS A 42 -12.70 5.97 -37.90
CA LYS A 42 -11.24 6.00 -37.98
C LYS A 42 -10.60 5.53 -36.67
N ALA A 43 -9.80 4.45 -36.71
CA ALA A 43 -9.02 4.03 -35.56
C ALA A 43 -7.91 5.04 -35.27
N ARG A 44 -8.04 5.84 -34.19
CA ARG A 44 -6.99 6.78 -33.75
C ARG A 44 -5.92 6.06 -32.97
N LYS A 45 -4.67 6.37 -33.28
CA LYS A 45 -3.51 5.74 -32.61
C LYS A 45 -3.21 6.42 -31.29
N VAL A 46 -3.06 5.61 -30.25
CA VAL A 46 -2.64 6.06 -28.92
C VAL A 46 -1.44 5.24 -28.46
N VAL A 47 -0.32 5.90 -28.18
CA VAL A 47 0.81 5.26 -27.53
C VAL A 47 0.71 5.44 -26.02
N ILE A 48 0.96 4.37 -25.28
CA ILE A 48 0.87 4.34 -23.81
C ILE A 48 2.25 3.94 -23.27
N LEU A 49 2.83 4.79 -22.42
CA LEU A 49 4.16 4.56 -21.84
C LEU A 49 4.02 3.92 -20.47
N GLY A 50 4.42 2.65 -20.36
CA GLY A 50 4.37 1.83 -19.15
C GLY A 50 3.14 0.93 -19.06
N ALA A 51 3.37 -0.36 -18.81
CA ALA A 51 2.35 -1.39 -18.54
C ALA A 51 2.09 -1.57 -17.04
N GLY A 52 2.13 -0.51 -16.25
CA GLY A 52 1.56 -0.46 -14.90
C GLY A 52 0.03 -0.44 -14.96
N LEU A 53 -0.66 -0.53 -13.80
CA LEU A 53 -2.13 -0.56 -13.79
C LEU A 53 -2.76 0.62 -14.54
N ALA A 54 -2.21 1.82 -14.40
CA ALA A 54 -2.74 3.00 -15.11
C ALA A 54 -2.65 2.83 -16.63
N GLY A 55 -1.51 2.41 -17.15
CA GLY A 55 -1.36 2.18 -18.60
C GLY A 55 -2.20 1.03 -19.12
N LEU A 56 -2.24 -0.10 -18.41
CA LEU A 56 -3.06 -1.26 -18.77
C LEU A 56 -4.55 -0.91 -18.82
N THR A 57 -5.04 -0.20 -17.79
CA THR A 57 -6.43 0.24 -17.74
C THR A 57 -6.75 1.22 -18.86
N THR A 58 -5.86 2.17 -19.13
CA THR A 58 -6.03 3.12 -20.23
C THR A 58 -6.13 2.38 -21.57
N ALA A 59 -5.23 1.43 -21.85
CA ALA A 59 -5.27 0.65 -23.08
C ALA A 59 -6.55 -0.18 -23.21
N TYR A 60 -6.99 -0.78 -22.11
CA TYR A 60 -8.19 -1.60 -22.06
C TYR A 60 -9.46 -0.78 -22.34
N GLU A 61 -9.62 0.34 -21.66
CA GLU A 61 -10.82 1.18 -21.80
C GLU A 61 -10.85 1.93 -23.14
N LEU A 62 -9.72 2.47 -23.59
CA LEU A 62 -9.64 3.07 -24.94
C LEU A 62 -9.88 2.04 -26.04
N GLY A 63 -9.40 0.80 -25.83
CA GLY A 63 -9.67 -0.30 -26.77
C GLY A 63 -11.16 -0.60 -26.93
N LYS A 64 -11.93 -0.61 -25.83
CA LYS A 64 -13.40 -0.74 -25.87
C LYS A 64 -14.08 0.40 -26.65
N LEU A 65 -13.46 1.60 -26.61
CA LEU A 65 -13.95 2.78 -27.36
C LEU A 65 -13.45 2.83 -28.81
N GLY A 66 -12.74 1.79 -29.29
CA GLY A 66 -12.29 1.68 -30.68
C GLY A 66 -11.00 2.43 -31.03
N TYR A 67 -10.16 2.75 -30.02
CA TYR A 67 -8.82 3.29 -30.26
C TYR A 67 -7.81 2.17 -30.53
N ASP A 68 -6.81 2.48 -31.38
CA ASP A 68 -5.67 1.57 -31.61
C ASP A 68 -4.53 1.90 -30.65
N CYS A 69 -4.48 1.14 -29.55
CA CYS A 69 -3.52 1.35 -28.49
C CYS A 69 -2.27 0.49 -28.65
N THR A 70 -1.09 1.09 -28.48
CA THR A 70 0.19 0.40 -28.33
C THR A 70 0.79 0.76 -26.97
N VAL A 71 1.06 -0.24 -26.13
CA VAL A 71 1.69 -0.06 -24.81
C VAL A 71 3.17 -0.40 -24.91
N LEU A 72 4.05 0.50 -24.49
CA LEU A 72 5.50 0.31 -24.43
C LEU A 72 5.90 0.07 -22.98
N GLU A 73 6.40 -1.12 -22.66
CA GLU A 73 6.85 -1.50 -21.33
C GLU A 73 8.35 -1.79 -21.33
N ALA A 74 9.08 -1.11 -20.44
CA ALA A 74 10.53 -1.24 -20.36
C ALA A 74 11.01 -2.62 -19.89
N ARG A 75 10.20 -3.30 -19.08
CA ARG A 75 10.48 -4.61 -18.48
C ARG A 75 9.90 -5.74 -19.32
N LYS A 76 10.26 -6.97 -18.94
CA LYS A 76 9.69 -8.20 -19.51
C LYS A 76 8.36 -8.63 -18.87
N ARG A 77 7.79 -7.80 -17.97
CA ARG A 77 6.56 -8.06 -17.26
C ARG A 77 5.68 -6.81 -17.16
N SER A 78 4.40 -6.99 -17.10
CA SER A 78 3.42 -5.95 -16.77
C SER A 78 3.31 -5.73 -15.25
N GLY A 79 2.45 -4.80 -14.84
CA GLY A 79 2.04 -4.53 -13.46
C GLY A 79 2.85 -3.44 -12.75
N GLY A 80 4.06 -3.10 -13.24
CA GLY A 80 4.88 -2.07 -12.59
C GLY A 80 5.13 -2.39 -11.12
N ARG A 81 4.54 -1.57 -10.22
CA ARG A 81 4.61 -1.73 -8.74
C ARG A 81 3.65 -2.78 -8.17
N VAL A 82 2.80 -3.38 -8.97
CA VAL A 82 2.02 -4.57 -8.58
C VAL A 82 2.81 -5.80 -8.99
N TRP A 83 3.53 -6.35 -8.04
CA TRP A 83 4.50 -7.42 -8.30
C TRP A 83 4.50 -8.47 -7.21
N THR A 84 4.22 -9.71 -7.59
CA THR A 84 4.34 -10.89 -6.74
C THR A 84 5.61 -11.64 -7.09
N VAL A 85 6.45 -11.89 -6.10
CA VAL A 85 7.74 -12.59 -6.23
C VAL A 85 7.53 -14.07 -5.92
N ARG A 86 8.00 -14.94 -6.83
CA ARG A 86 7.92 -16.40 -6.74
C ARG A 86 9.25 -17.04 -7.11
N GLY A 87 9.39 -18.32 -6.91
CA GLY A 87 10.53 -19.09 -7.40
C GLY A 87 10.85 -18.77 -8.87
N GLY A 88 12.13 -18.61 -9.18
CA GLY A 88 12.62 -18.22 -10.50
C GLY A 88 12.52 -16.72 -10.83
N THR A 89 11.89 -15.88 -10.01
CA THR A 89 11.93 -14.43 -10.19
C THR A 89 13.37 -13.92 -10.13
N LYS A 90 13.77 -13.14 -11.14
CA LYS A 90 15.08 -12.48 -11.20
C LYS A 90 14.94 -10.97 -11.16
N GLU A 91 15.86 -10.31 -10.46
CA GLU A 91 15.96 -8.85 -10.46
C GLU A 91 17.41 -8.41 -10.25
N THR A 92 17.76 -7.30 -10.93
CA THR A 92 19.01 -6.58 -10.71
C THR A 92 18.67 -5.15 -10.35
N GLU A 93 18.92 -4.77 -9.12
CA GLU A 93 18.75 -3.41 -8.64
C GLU A 93 19.82 -2.47 -9.23
N ILE A 94 19.51 -1.18 -9.33
CA ILE A 94 20.47 -0.16 -9.79
C ILE A 94 21.69 -0.17 -8.87
N GLY A 95 22.87 -0.43 -9.45
CA GLY A 95 24.12 -0.52 -8.70
C GLY A 95 24.30 -1.80 -7.87
N GLY A 96 23.41 -2.77 -8.02
CA GLY A 96 23.44 -4.04 -7.30
C GLY A 96 23.77 -5.24 -8.20
N SER A 97 23.82 -6.43 -7.60
CA SER A 97 23.96 -7.71 -8.28
C SER A 97 22.61 -8.35 -8.58
N GLU A 98 22.57 -9.24 -9.59
CA GLU A 98 21.39 -10.05 -9.85
C GLU A 98 21.08 -10.97 -8.67
N GLN A 99 19.82 -11.04 -8.28
CA GLN A 99 19.29 -12.04 -7.36
C GLN A 99 18.25 -12.90 -8.07
N THR A 100 18.18 -14.17 -7.68
CA THR A 100 17.17 -15.12 -8.14
C THR A 100 16.41 -15.68 -6.95
N CYS A 101 15.10 -15.57 -6.97
CA CYS A 101 14.23 -16.12 -5.93
C CYS A 101 14.24 -17.65 -5.96
N LYS A 102 14.48 -18.28 -4.81
CA LYS A 102 14.56 -19.73 -4.63
C LYS A 102 13.36 -20.32 -3.87
N PHE A 103 12.26 -19.57 -3.77
CA PHE A 103 11.05 -20.09 -3.10
C PHE A 103 10.54 -21.33 -3.80
N VAL A 104 10.10 -22.31 -3.02
CA VAL A 104 9.48 -23.52 -3.55
C VAL A 104 8.15 -23.21 -4.21
N ASP A 105 7.69 -24.11 -5.07
CA ASP A 105 6.43 -23.97 -5.79
C ASP A 105 5.25 -23.70 -4.83
N GLY A 106 4.36 -22.80 -5.27
CA GLY A 106 3.22 -22.35 -4.48
C GLY A 106 3.54 -21.25 -3.45
N GLN A 107 4.81 -21.01 -3.13
CA GLN A 107 5.21 -19.99 -2.19
C GLN A 107 5.53 -18.66 -2.89
N TYR A 108 5.09 -17.54 -2.29
CA TYR A 108 5.31 -16.22 -2.83
C TYR A 108 5.17 -15.14 -1.75
N PHE A 109 5.59 -13.93 -2.09
CA PHE A 109 5.16 -12.73 -1.37
C PHE A 109 4.84 -11.58 -2.34
N ASN A 110 3.99 -10.67 -1.90
CA ASN A 110 3.69 -9.46 -2.65
C ASN A 110 4.76 -8.38 -2.38
N GLY A 111 5.72 -8.27 -3.29
CA GLY A 111 6.83 -7.33 -3.19
C GLY A 111 6.41 -5.87 -3.31
N GLY A 112 5.30 -5.61 -4.02
CA GLY A 112 4.69 -4.29 -4.18
C GLY A 112 3.39 -4.14 -3.40
N ALA A 113 2.29 -3.76 -4.09
CA ALA A 113 0.94 -3.75 -3.53
C ALA A 113 0.62 -5.10 -2.89
N ALA A 114 -0.07 -5.10 -1.74
CA ALA A 114 -0.27 -6.32 -0.96
C ALA A 114 -1.72 -6.54 -0.49
N ARG A 115 -2.58 -5.52 -0.54
CA ARG A 115 -3.97 -5.60 -0.08
C ARG A 115 -4.88 -4.65 -0.85
N ILE A 116 -6.18 -4.94 -0.84
CA ILE A 116 -7.25 -4.14 -1.46
C ILE A 116 -8.24 -3.76 -0.36
N PRO A 117 -8.38 -2.47 -0.01
CA PRO A 117 -9.44 -1.99 0.86
C PRO A 117 -10.83 -2.23 0.27
N HIS A 118 -11.81 -2.55 1.12
CA HIS A 118 -13.19 -2.81 0.72
C HIS A 118 -13.88 -1.61 0.06
N ASN A 119 -13.43 -0.39 0.36
CA ASN A 119 -13.92 0.86 -0.22
C ASN A 119 -13.29 1.20 -1.58
N HIS A 120 -12.26 0.47 -2.03
CA HIS A 120 -11.64 0.67 -3.33
C HIS A 120 -12.46 0.00 -4.45
N GLN A 121 -13.69 0.49 -4.62
CA GLN A 121 -14.70 -0.11 -5.50
C GLN A 121 -14.24 -0.28 -6.94
N LEU A 122 -13.44 0.67 -7.46
CA LEU A 122 -12.92 0.59 -8.82
C LEU A 122 -11.89 -0.54 -8.98
N THR A 123 -11.08 -0.82 -7.96
CA THR A 123 -10.20 -1.99 -7.95
C THR A 123 -11.01 -3.29 -7.96
N LEU A 124 -12.06 -3.35 -7.12
CA LEU A 124 -12.95 -4.51 -7.04
C LEU A 124 -13.75 -4.71 -8.34
N HIS A 125 -14.17 -3.61 -8.99
CA HIS A 125 -14.82 -3.65 -10.30
C HIS A 125 -13.93 -4.36 -11.33
N TYR A 126 -12.66 -3.95 -11.48
CA TYR A 126 -11.75 -4.60 -12.43
C TYR A 126 -11.42 -6.03 -12.04
N CYS A 127 -11.32 -6.36 -10.76
CA CYS A 127 -11.16 -7.75 -10.35
C CYS A 127 -12.35 -8.61 -10.81
N ARG A 128 -13.58 -8.10 -10.65
CA ARG A 128 -14.80 -8.80 -11.09
C ARG A 128 -14.89 -8.90 -12.61
N GLU A 129 -14.68 -7.79 -13.33
CA GLU A 129 -14.76 -7.72 -14.78
C GLU A 129 -13.75 -8.64 -15.48
N LEU A 130 -12.56 -8.75 -14.89
CA LEU A 130 -11.46 -9.57 -15.43
C LEU A 130 -11.43 -11.00 -14.88
N GLY A 131 -12.36 -11.35 -13.98
CA GLY A 131 -12.44 -12.69 -13.39
C GLY A 131 -11.28 -13.02 -12.45
N VAL A 132 -10.74 -12.03 -11.72
CA VAL A 132 -9.68 -12.24 -10.71
C VAL A 132 -10.31 -12.67 -9.39
N PRO A 133 -10.10 -13.90 -8.92
CA PRO A 133 -10.65 -14.36 -7.66
C PRO A 133 -9.96 -13.66 -6.48
N LEU A 134 -10.77 -13.32 -5.47
CA LEU A 134 -10.31 -12.63 -4.27
C LEU A 134 -10.50 -13.51 -3.03
N GLU A 135 -9.63 -13.31 -2.05
CA GLU A 135 -9.70 -13.87 -0.71
C GLU A 135 -9.48 -12.77 0.34
N ILE A 136 -9.79 -13.07 1.60
CA ILE A 136 -9.62 -12.12 2.71
C ILE A 136 -8.13 -11.92 3.01
N PHE A 137 -7.73 -10.68 3.20
CA PHE A 137 -6.43 -10.30 3.73
C PHE A 137 -6.59 -9.83 5.18
N ASN A 138 -5.95 -10.51 6.12
CA ASN A 138 -5.92 -10.11 7.53
C ASN A 138 -4.84 -9.04 7.72
N GLY A 139 -5.24 -7.79 7.90
CA GLY A 139 -4.32 -6.68 8.17
C GLY A 139 -3.90 -6.59 9.64
N SER A 140 -4.73 -7.10 10.55
CA SER A 140 -4.52 -7.08 12.00
C SER A 140 -4.64 -8.47 12.58
N ASN A 141 -3.88 -8.73 13.62
CA ASN A 141 -3.96 -9.96 14.40
C ASN A 141 -3.53 -9.67 15.84
N GLU A 142 -4.45 -9.84 16.77
CA GLU A 142 -4.23 -9.58 18.20
C GLU A 142 -3.18 -10.54 18.83
N SER A 143 -2.84 -11.64 18.16
CA SER A 143 -1.74 -12.53 18.54
C SER A 143 -0.38 -12.09 18.00
N ALA A 144 -0.31 -11.13 17.07
CA ALA A 144 0.95 -10.62 16.56
C ALA A 144 1.77 -9.89 17.65
N TRP A 145 3.05 -9.67 17.36
CA TRP A 145 3.99 -9.15 18.34
C TRP A 145 4.28 -7.66 18.16
N LEU A 146 4.45 -6.99 19.29
CA LEU A 146 5.14 -5.71 19.40
C LEU A 146 6.51 -5.97 20.06
N TYR A 147 7.56 -5.30 19.56
CA TYR A 147 8.89 -5.33 20.15
C TYR A 147 9.55 -3.96 20.07
N ASN A 148 9.86 -3.39 21.22
CA ASN A 148 10.64 -2.16 21.30
C ASN A 148 12.09 -2.49 21.69
N ASP A 149 13.03 -2.19 20.79
CA ASP A 149 14.46 -2.28 21.06
C ASP A 149 14.89 -1.06 21.87
N GLY A 150 15.45 -1.28 23.03
CA GLY A 150 15.78 -0.22 24.00
C GLY A 150 14.64 0.06 24.99
N GLY A 151 14.58 1.31 25.45
CA GLY A 151 13.66 1.70 26.55
C GLY A 151 14.21 1.35 27.92
N SER A 152 13.38 1.49 28.95
CA SER A 152 13.71 1.19 30.36
C SER A 152 12.53 0.53 31.08
N GLY A 153 12.76 0.05 32.29
CA GLY A 153 11.73 -0.60 33.11
C GLY A 153 11.46 -2.05 32.73
N ALA A 154 10.40 -2.61 33.26
CA ALA A 154 10.08 -4.03 33.19
C ALA A 154 9.78 -4.55 31.77
N LEU A 155 9.41 -3.65 30.84
CA LEU A 155 9.10 -3.98 29.45
C LEU A 155 10.24 -3.71 28.47
N ALA A 156 11.40 -3.25 28.93
CA ALA A 156 12.57 -3.01 28.08
C ALA A 156 13.00 -4.30 27.37
N ASN A 157 13.15 -4.23 26.05
CA ASN A 157 13.58 -5.35 25.20
C ASN A 157 12.74 -6.63 25.33
N LYS A 158 11.48 -6.50 25.72
CA LYS A 158 10.51 -7.60 25.76
C LYS A 158 9.53 -7.50 24.60
N ARG A 159 9.23 -8.63 23.96
CA ARG A 159 8.08 -8.72 23.05
C ARG A 159 6.79 -8.86 23.86
N MET A 160 5.72 -8.27 23.35
CA MET A 160 4.37 -8.43 23.90
C MET A 160 3.36 -8.66 22.77
N ARG A 161 2.26 -9.32 23.07
CA ARG A 161 1.15 -9.48 22.12
C ARG A 161 0.41 -8.14 21.93
N ILE A 162 -0.09 -7.91 20.73
CA ILE A 162 -0.92 -6.72 20.46
C ILE A 162 -2.12 -6.67 21.40
N ARG A 163 -2.79 -7.82 21.65
CA ARG A 163 -3.93 -7.88 22.60
C ARG A 163 -3.56 -7.48 24.03
N GLU A 164 -2.35 -7.78 24.48
CA GLU A 164 -1.89 -7.37 25.82
C GLU A 164 -1.78 -5.84 25.89
N TYR A 165 -1.14 -5.26 24.87
CA TYR A 165 -0.97 -3.82 24.73
C TYR A 165 -2.32 -3.09 24.64
N HIS A 166 -3.21 -3.53 23.77
CA HIS A 166 -4.51 -2.91 23.58
C HIS A 166 -5.39 -3.01 24.85
N SER A 167 -5.43 -4.19 25.47
CA SER A 167 -6.24 -4.42 26.66
C SER A 167 -5.78 -3.58 27.85
N ASP A 168 -4.48 -3.56 28.10
CA ASP A 168 -3.92 -2.80 29.23
C ASP A 168 -4.11 -1.29 29.01
N LEU A 169 -3.87 -0.76 27.80
CA LEU A 169 -4.09 0.66 27.51
C LEU A 169 -5.57 1.07 27.63
N ARG A 170 -6.49 0.24 27.12
CA ARG A 170 -7.93 0.46 27.28
C ARG A 170 -8.32 0.49 28.76
N GLY A 171 -7.83 -0.49 29.52
CA GLY A 171 -8.06 -0.58 30.95
C GLY A 171 -7.60 0.67 31.69
N TYR A 172 -6.34 1.05 31.54
CA TYR A 172 -5.80 2.24 32.20
C TYR A 172 -6.43 3.56 31.74
N THR A 173 -6.70 3.71 30.45
CA THR A 173 -7.38 4.91 29.93
C THR A 173 -8.77 5.04 30.51
N SER A 174 -9.51 3.94 30.59
CA SER A 174 -10.85 3.90 31.18
C SER A 174 -10.81 4.19 32.71
N GLU A 175 -9.85 3.63 33.43
CA GLU A 175 -9.63 3.91 34.85
C GLU A 175 -9.36 5.40 35.09
N LEU A 176 -8.41 5.98 34.33
CA LEU A 176 -8.06 7.39 34.48
C LEU A 176 -9.25 8.31 34.19
N LEU A 177 -10.01 8.01 33.12
CA LEU A 177 -11.20 8.81 32.79
C LEU A 177 -12.34 8.65 33.80
N ALA A 178 -12.59 7.44 34.31
CA ALA A 178 -13.58 7.21 35.34
C ALA A 178 -13.26 7.99 36.66
N LYS A 179 -11.97 8.04 37.03
CA LYS A 179 -11.50 8.84 38.16
C LYS A 179 -11.62 10.34 37.92
N ALA A 180 -11.34 10.82 36.72
CA ALA A 180 -11.50 12.23 36.37
C ALA A 180 -12.98 12.66 36.42
N LEU A 181 -13.90 11.80 35.99
CA LEU A 181 -15.35 12.02 36.12
C LEU A 181 -15.79 12.13 37.61
N ASP A 182 -15.32 11.23 38.44
CA ASP A 182 -15.62 11.28 39.89
C ASP A 182 -15.14 12.59 40.57
N GLN A 183 -14.05 13.15 40.07
CA GLN A 183 -13.46 14.39 40.57
C GLN A 183 -14.04 15.64 39.90
N SER A 184 -15.05 15.51 39.07
CA SER A 184 -15.63 16.61 38.25
C SER A 184 -14.57 17.41 37.47
N SER A 185 -13.54 16.73 37.00
CA SER A 185 -12.37 17.35 36.34
C SER A 185 -12.54 17.50 34.82
N LEU A 186 -13.76 17.37 34.29
CA LEU A 186 -14.06 17.58 32.87
C LEU A 186 -14.70 18.95 32.67
N ASP A 187 -14.25 19.65 31.64
CA ASP A 187 -14.79 20.97 31.25
C ASP A 187 -16.22 20.88 30.68
N GLN A 188 -16.67 19.68 30.31
CA GLN A 188 -17.98 19.45 29.72
C GLN A 188 -19.06 19.39 30.81
N GLN A 189 -20.13 20.16 30.64
CA GLN A 189 -21.28 20.11 31.53
C GLN A 189 -22.07 18.82 31.31
N LEU A 190 -21.93 17.86 32.22
CA LEU A 190 -22.66 16.59 32.23
C LEU A 190 -23.67 16.59 33.37
N THR A 191 -24.85 16.04 33.10
CA THR A 191 -25.80 15.76 34.18
C THR A 191 -25.32 14.59 35.04
N LYS A 192 -25.87 14.43 36.24
CA LYS A 192 -25.54 13.28 37.06
C LYS A 192 -25.84 11.94 36.37
N GLU A 193 -26.94 11.88 35.63
CA GLU A 193 -27.31 10.70 34.84
C GLU A 193 -26.31 10.41 33.71
N ASP A 194 -25.81 11.46 33.01
CA ASP A 194 -24.79 11.31 32.00
C ASP A 194 -23.47 10.75 32.56
N VAL A 195 -23.06 11.26 33.75
CA VAL A 195 -21.87 10.77 34.46
C VAL A 195 -22.03 9.30 34.85
N GLU A 196 -23.17 8.89 35.38
CA GLU A 196 -23.43 7.49 35.72
C GLU A 196 -23.37 6.57 34.50
N LYS A 197 -24.01 6.96 33.39
CA LYS A 197 -23.97 6.20 32.13
C LYS A 197 -22.55 6.09 31.58
N LEU A 198 -21.77 7.18 31.63
CA LEU A 198 -20.40 7.19 31.15
C LEU A 198 -19.48 6.33 32.00
N ILE A 199 -19.67 6.36 33.33
CA ILE A 199 -18.93 5.48 34.25
C ILE A 199 -19.24 4.00 33.96
N ASP A 200 -20.49 3.65 33.72
CA ASP A 200 -20.87 2.27 33.38
C ASP A 200 -20.28 1.83 32.02
N PHE A 201 -20.29 2.73 31.03
CA PHE A 201 -19.58 2.48 29.76
C PHE A 201 -18.09 2.23 30.00
N LEU A 202 -17.40 3.07 30.78
CA LEU A 202 -15.97 2.94 31.07
C LEU A 202 -15.63 1.68 31.85
N LYS A 203 -16.50 1.26 32.78
CA LYS A 203 -16.34 -0.02 33.49
C LYS A 203 -16.33 -1.19 32.49
N ASN A 204 -17.25 -1.18 31.54
CA ASN A 204 -17.35 -2.22 30.53
C ASN A 204 -16.19 -2.15 29.50
N GLU A 205 -15.85 -0.93 29.06
CA GLU A 205 -14.77 -0.71 28.08
C GLU A 205 -13.41 -1.13 28.64
N GLY A 206 -13.11 -0.72 29.86
CA GLY A 206 -11.86 -1.00 30.56
C GLY A 206 -11.83 -2.31 31.35
N ASP A 207 -12.95 -3.04 31.43
CA ASP A 207 -13.12 -4.20 32.35
C ASP A 207 -12.69 -3.85 33.79
N LEU A 208 -13.21 -2.69 34.29
CA LEU A 208 -12.85 -2.17 35.60
C LEU A 208 -13.65 -2.88 36.72
N ASN A 209 -13.03 -3.10 37.86
CA ASN A 209 -13.70 -3.61 39.03
C ASN A 209 -14.66 -2.58 39.64
N THR A 210 -15.36 -2.96 40.72
CA THR A 210 -16.31 -2.09 41.43
C THR A 210 -15.67 -0.79 41.97
N GLY A 211 -14.37 -0.81 42.26
CA GLY A 211 -13.58 0.36 42.67
C GLY A 211 -13.07 1.19 41.52
N LYS A 212 -13.54 0.96 40.29
CA LYS A 212 -13.10 1.62 39.05
C LYS A 212 -11.58 1.47 38.76
N LEU A 213 -11.00 0.34 39.17
CA LEU A 213 -9.59 0.01 38.98
C LEU A 213 -9.45 -1.07 37.91
N TYR A 214 -8.50 -0.88 37.02
CA TYR A 214 -8.06 -1.93 36.11
C TYR A 214 -7.15 -2.93 36.82
N LYS A 215 -7.50 -4.21 36.82
CA LYS A 215 -6.76 -5.30 37.46
C LYS A 215 -6.43 -6.44 36.48
N GLY A 216 -6.56 -6.20 35.18
CA GLY A 216 -6.42 -7.18 34.13
C GLY A 216 -7.77 -7.65 33.60
N THR A 217 -7.74 -8.35 32.49
CA THR A 217 -8.92 -8.82 31.77
C THR A 217 -8.59 -10.10 30.99
N ASN A 218 -9.60 -10.93 30.73
CA ASN A 218 -9.45 -12.11 29.86
C ASN A 218 -9.16 -11.72 28.39
N ARG A 219 -9.50 -10.50 27.97
CA ARG A 219 -9.17 -9.96 26.64
C ARG A 219 -7.67 -9.90 26.40
N ARG A 220 -6.87 -9.76 27.45
CA ARG A 220 -5.41 -9.76 27.44
C ARG A 220 -4.83 -11.16 27.20
N GLY A 221 -5.56 -12.19 27.55
CA GLY A 221 -5.15 -13.60 27.50
C GLY A 221 -4.83 -14.18 28.87
N TYR A 222 -4.27 -15.37 28.85
CA TYR A 222 -4.05 -16.20 30.02
C TYR A 222 -2.57 -16.56 30.19
N LYS A 223 -2.10 -16.75 31.41
CA LYS A 223 -0.85 -17.45 31.73
C LYS A 223 -0.99 -18.92 31.37
N THR A 224 -2.09 -19.50 31.86
CA THR A 224 -2.48 -20.88 31.55
C THR A 224 -3.88 -20.83 30.94
N PRO A 225 -4.02 -21.11 29.63
CA PRO A 225 -5.34 -21.10 28.99
C PRO A 225 -6.30 -22.10 29.63
N PRO A 226 -7.64 -21.85 29.61
CA PRO A 226 -8.62 -22.83 30.06
C PRO A 226 -8.48 -24.11 29.21
N GLY A 227 -8.16 -25.23 29.85
CA GLY A 227 -7.93 -26.51 29.19
C GLY A 227 -9.23 -27.09 28.66
N ALA A 228 -9.53 -26.91 27.37
CA ALA A 228 -10.74 -27.39 26.70
C ALA A 228 -12.05 -27.08 27.45
N GLY A 229 -12.10 -26.03 28.24
CA GLY A 229 -13.24 -25.68 29.08
C GLY A 229 -13.38 -26.48 30.38
N ALA A 230 -12.47 -27.40 30.68
CA ALA A 230 -12.52 -28.25 31.88
C ALA A 230 -12.03 -27.52 33.14
N VAL A 231 -11.18 -26.51 32.98
CA VAL A 231 -10.64 -25.66 34.06
C VAL A 231 -10.70 -24.19 33.66
N PRO A 232 -10.83 -23.25 34.63
CA PRO A 232 -11.06 -21.83 34.32
C PRO A 232 -9.84 -21.13 33.68
N GLY A 233 -8.65 -21.70 33.78
CA GLY A 233 -7.40 -21.05 33.38
C GLY A 233 -6.96 -19.92 34.33
N ASP A 234 -5.72 -19.46 34.20
CA ASP A 234 -5.15 -18.37 34.96
C ASP A 234 -5.00 -17.14 34.08
N LEU A 235 -5.60 -16.01 34.46
CA LEU A 235 -5.44 -14.74 33.76
C LEU A 235 -3.99 -14.24 33.86
N ALA A 236 -3.51 -13.65 32.78
CA ALA A 236 -2.24 -12.94 32.79
C ALA A 236 -2.39 -11.59 33.51
N ASP A 237 -1.47 -11.28 34.42
CA ASP A 237 -1.46 -9.98 35.10
C ASP A 237 -1.17 -8.84 34.12
N PRO A 238 -1.81 -7.67 34.27
CA PRO A 238 -1.50 -6.51 33.44
C PRO A 238 -0.10 -5.98 33.71
N TYR A 239 0.53 -5.42 32.70
CA TYR A 239 1.74 -4.60 32.91
C TYR A 239 1.34 -3.26 33.53
N GLY A 240 2.21 -2.67 34.35
CA GLY A 240 1.94 -1.37 34.96
C GLY A 240 1.89 -0.24 33.93
N LEU A 241 1.00 0.76 34.14
CA LEU A 241 0.95 1.94 33.28
C LEU A 241 2.32 2.65 33.19
N THR A 242 3.03 2.74 34.31
CA THR A 242 4.37 3.34 34.36
C THR A 242 5.40 2.55 33.56
N ASP A 243 5.23 1.23 33.42
CA ASP A 243 6.09 0.40 32.60
C ASP A 243 5.89 0.70 31.11
N TYR A 244 4.64 0.89 30.67
CA TYR A 244 4.36 1.34 29.30
C TYR A 244 4.96 2.72 29.00
N LEU A 245 4.84 3.68 29.94
CA LEU A 245 5.36 5.04 29.77
C LEU A 245 6.91 5.06 29.65
N ARG A 246 7.60 4.21 30.40
CA ARG A 246 9.07 4.16 30.45
C ARG A 246 9.69 3.30 29.34
N SER A 247 8.98 2.30 28.88
CA SER A 247 9.50 1.30 27.93
C SER A 247 9.60 1.77 26.48
N GLY A 248 8.96 2.90 26.13
CA GLY A 248 8.91 3.40 24.75
C GLY A 248 7.73 2.84 23.92
N TYR A 249 6.86 2.00 24.48
CA TYR A 249 5.69 1.47 23.78
C TYR A 249 4.60 2.50 23.49
N MET A 250 4.70 3.73 24.03
CA MET A 250 3.80 4.84 23.68
C MET A 250 4.21 5.58 22.40
N GLN A 251 5.28 5.15 21.73
CA GLN A 251 5.70 5.75 20.46
C GLN A 251 4.70 5.44 19.32
N PRO A 252 4.53 6.35 18.35
CA PRO A 252 3.57 6.19 17.25
C PRO A 252 3.71 4.89 16.43
N VAL A 253 4.91 4.29 16.38
CA VAL A 253 5.16 3.03 15.67
C VAL A 253 4.36 1.86 16.26
N PHE A 254 4.06 1.89 17.57
CA PHE A 254 3.29 0.86 18.26
C PHE A 254 1.81 1.18 18.34
N TYR A 255 1.47 2.46 18.48
CA TYR A 255 0.08 2.91 18.49
C TYR A 255 -0.47 2.93 17.06
N ASN A 256 -0.99 1.80 16.64
CA ASN A 256 -1.53 1.65 15.31
C ASN A 256 -3.04 1.90 15.29
N ASN A 257 -3.44 3.01 14.67
CA ASN A 257 -4.84 3.29 14.34
C ASN A 257 -5.25 2.66 13.00
N GLY A 258 -4.46 1.74 12.43
CA GLY A 258 -4.73 1.16 11.12
C GLY A 258 -6.12 0.56 11.02
N ASP A 259 -6.58 -0.10 12.09
CA ASP A 259 -7.90 -0.72 12.14
C ASP A 259 -9.05 0.29 12.12
N TYR A 260 -8.78 1.56 12.43
CA TYR A 260 -9.74 2.67 12.38
C TYR A 260 -9.52 3.59 11.17
N THR A 261 -8.43 3.41 10.42
CA THR A 261 -8.18 4.17 9.19
C THR A 261 -9.06 3.65 8.08
N PHE A 262 -9.79 4.54 7.39
CA PHE A 262 -10.83 4.19 6.41
C PHE A 262 -10.34 3.21 5.32
N GLU A 263 -9.10 3.33 4.85
CA GLU A 263 -8.53 2.43 3.82
C GLU A 263 -7.85 1.18 4.41
N GLN A 264 -7.81 1.02 5.74
CA GLN A 264 -7.02 -0.06 6.35
C GLN A 264 -7.82 -0.95 7.29
N HIS A 265 -9.05 -0.54 7.66
CA HIS A 265 -9.89 -1.38 8.51
C HIS A 265 -10.44 -2.59 7.74
N ALA A 266 -10.86 -3.60 8.47
CA ALA A 266 -11.51 -4.78 7.88
C ALA A 266 -12.82 -4.38 7.14
N THR A 267 -13.19 -4.99 5.98
CA THR A 267 -12.51 -6.14 5.37
C THR A 267 -11.48 -5.67 4.35
N LEU A 268 -10.29 -6.25 4.44
CA LEU A 268 -9.27 -6.13 3.40
C LEU A 268 -9.27 -7.38 2.54
N LEU A 269 -8.90 -7.25 1.27
CA LEU A 269 -8.91 -8.33 0.30
C LEU A 269 -7.56 -8.45 -0.41
N GLN A 270 -7.30 -9.61 -1.02
CA GLN A 270 -6.19 -9.83 -1.92
C GLN A 270 -6.60 -10.83 -3.02
N PRO A 271 -5.98 -10.78 -4.21
CA PRO A 271 -6.16 -11.83 -5.21
C PRO A 271 -5.56 -13.17 -4.76
N VAL A 272 -6.30 -14.24 -5.03
CA VAL A 272 -5.78 -15.61 -4.85
C VAL A 272 -4.55 -15.80 -5.73
N GLY A 273 -3.47 -16.30 -5.14
CA GLY A 273 -2.21 -16.54 -5.84
C GLY A 273 -1.33 -15.31 -6.06
N GLY A 274 -1.69 -14.14 -5.49
CA GLY A 274 -0.86 -12.93 -5.45
C GLY A 274 -1.42 -11.76 -6.26
N MET A 275 -0.96 -10.58 -5.90
CA MET A 275 -1.48 -9.30 -6.42
C MET A 275 -1.31 -9.14 -7.94
N ASP A 276 -0.30 -9.76 -8.53
CA ASP A 276 -0.04 -9.70 -9.97
C ASP A 276 -1.06 -10.47 -10.83
N ALA A 277 -2.00 -11.16 -10.22
CA ALA A 277 -3.17 -11.72 -10.92
C ALA A 277 -3.96 -10.61 -11.64
N ILE A 278 -4.02 -9.41 -11.08
CA ILE A 278 -4.71 -8.26 -11.69
C ILE A 278 -4.04 -7.82 -12.99
N PRO A 279 -2.76 -7.38 -13.01
CA PRO A 279 -2.12 -7.00 -14.27
C PRO A 279 -2.04 -8.14 -15.28
N ARG A 280 -1.87 -9.40 -14.88
CA ARG A 280 -1.92 -10.55 -15.80
C ARG A 280 -3.29 -10.72 -16.46
N ALA A 281 -4.37 -10.41 -15.76
CA ALA A 281 -5.71 -10.49 -16.33
C ALA A 281 -5.91 -9.39 -17.40
N PHE A 282 -5.40 -8.18 -17.17
CA PHE A 282 -5.34 -7.13 -18.19
C PHE A 282 -4.47 -7.55 -19.39
N GLU A 283 -3.30 -8.10 -19.13
CA GLU A 283 -2.37 -8.56 -20.18
C GLU A 283 -3.01 -9.56 -21.14
N LYS A 284 -3.79 -10.52 -20.60
CA LYS A 284 -4.58 -11.45 -21.42
C LYS A 284 -5.60 -10.73 -22.31
N LYS A 285 -6.27 -9.70 -21.80
CA LYS A 285 -7.23 -8.89 -22.60
C LYS A 285 -6.55 -8.01 -23.64
N LEU A 286 -5.30 -7.62 -23.40
CA LEU A 286 -4.49 -6.76 -24.25
C LEU A 286 -3.45 -7.55 -25.08
N ALA A 287 -3.72 -8.82 -25.35
CA ALA A 287 -2.82 -9.66 -26.13
C ALA A 287 -2.43 -9.00 -27.48
N GLY A 288 -1.13 -8.92 -27.76
CA GLY A 288 -0.57 -8.28 -28.95
C GLY A 288 -0.51 -6.74 -28.91
N LYS A 289 -1.02 -6.09 -27.86
CA LYS A 289 -0.97 -4.62 -27.72
C LYS A 289 0.19 -4.12 -26.87
N ILE A 290 0.85 -5.00 -26.11
CA ILE A 290 1.94 -4.66 -25.19
C ILE A 290 3.27 -5.08 -25.82
N GLN A 291 4.18 -4.13 -25.96
CA GLN A 291 5.57 -4.39 -26.35
C GLN A 291 6.43 -4.35 -25.09
N PHE A 292 6.92 -5.52 -24.68
CA PHE A 292 7.85 -5.67 -23.56
C PHE A 292 9.29 -5.42 -24.01
N ASN A 293 10.19 -5.18 -23.05
CA ASN A 293 11.59 -4.83 -23.28
C ASN A 293 11.74 -3.62 -24.22
N ALA A 294 10.81 -2.67 -24.11
CA ALA A 294 10.69 -1.49 -24.93
C ALA A 294 10.88 -0.18 -24.13
N PRO A 295 12.05 0.04 -23.48
CA PRO A 295 12.30 1.24 -22.71
C PRO A 295 12.26 2.48 -23.60
N VAL A 296 11.39 3.42 -23.27
CA VAL A 296 11.25 4.70 -23.95
C VAL A 296 12.46 5.58 -23.62
N LYS A 297 13.01 6.24 -24.64
CA LYS A 297 14.18 7.11 -24.56
C LYS A 297 13.86 8.57 -24.83
N GLU A 298 12.89 8.81 -25.71
CA GLU A 298 12.52 10.16 -26.12
C GLU A 298 11.00 10.27 -26.33
N LEU A 299 10.44 11.42 -25.96
CA LEU A 299 9.04 11.79 -26.17
C LEU A 299 8.97 13.23 -26.67
N ARG A 300 8.43 13.43 -27.88
CA ARG A 300 8.26 14.75 -28.49
C ARG A 300 6.83 15.00 -28.93
N LYS A 301 6.42 16.24 -28.80
CA LYS A 301 5.21 16.77 -29.44
C LYS A 301 5.48 16.96 -30.92
N THR A 302 4.48 16.73 -31.73
CA THR A 302 4.49 17.05 -33.17
C THR A 302 3.27 17.92 -33.49
N GLU A 303 3.23 18.49 -34.69
CA GLU A 303 2.09 19.33 -35.12
C GLU A 303 0.74 18.59 -34.94
N ASN A 304 0.70 17.29 -35.27
CA ASN A 304 -0.55 16.52 -35.29
C ASN A 304 -0.56 15.34 -34.30
N GLY A 305 0.31 15.35 -33.29
CA GLY A 305 0.36 14.24 -32.33
C GLY A 305 1.64 14.17 -31.52
N VAL A 306 2.22 12.99 -31.44
CA VAL A 306 3.44 12.70 -30.68
C VAL A 306 4.36 11.75 -31.44
N ARG A 307 5.66 11.88 -31.18
CA ARG A 307 6.72 10.98 -31.61
C ARG A 307 7.41 10.40 -30.38
N VAL A 308 7.57 9.08 -30.35
CA VAL A 308 8.23 8.35 -29.27
C VAL A 308 9.37 7.53 -29.84
N VAL A 309 10.56 7.66 -29.26
CA VAL A 309 11.70 6.79 -29.54
C VAL A 309 11.90 5.81 -28.38
N TYR A 310 11.94 4.54 -28.68
CA TYR A 310 12.15 3.48 -27.70
C TYR A 310 13.15 2.44 -28.22
N GLN A 311 13.68 1.62 -27.33
CA GLN A 311 14.57 0.53 -27.72
C GLN A 311 13.73 -0.72 -28.02
N LYS A 312 14.00 -1.35 -29.17
CA LYS A 312 13.45 -2.65 -29.52
C LYS A 312 14.60 -3.54 -30.01
N ASP A 313 14.78 -4.67 -29.33
CA ASP A 313 15.88 -5.60 -29.65
C ASP A 313 17.24 -4.91 -29.70
N GLY A 314 17.51 -3.98 -28.79
CA GLY A 314 18.73 -3.19 -28.70
C GLY A 314 18.87 -2.07 -29.73
N LYS A 315 17.86 -1.85 -30.61
CA LYS A 315 17.87 -0.80 -31.64
C LYS A 315 16.87 0.31 -31.34
N PRO A 316 17.24 1.59 -31.57
CA PRO A 316 16.28 2.69 -31.52
C PRO A 316 15.18 2.46 -32.58
N THR A 317 13.93 2.55 -32.13
CA THR A 317 12.74 2.40 -32.96
C THR A 317 11.83 3.58 -32.73
N GLU A 318 11.24 4.13 -33.77
CA GLU A 318 10.34 5.27 -33.70
C GLU A 318 8.88 4.83 -33.84
N LEU A 319 7.99 5.47 -33.09
CA LEU A 319 6.55 5.30 -33.21
C LEU A 319 5.87 6.67 -33.13
N THR A 320 4.96 6.93 -34.05
CA THR A 320 4.12 8.12 -34.05
C THR A 320 2.67 7.76 -33.73
N ALA A 321 2.00 8.62 -32.96
CA ALA A 321 0.59 8.46 -32.60
C ALA A 321 -0.10 9.84 -32.49
N GLU A 322 -1.42 9.86 -32.54
CA GLU A 322 -2.19 11.09 -32.35
C GLU A 322 -2.16 11.54 -30.88
N PHE A 323 -2.14 10.59 -29.95
CA PHE A 323 -2.10 10.86 -28.52
C PHE A 323 -1.08 9.98 -27.82
N CYS A 324 -0.55 10.48 -26.70
CA CYS A 324 0.27 9.72 -25.77
C CYS A 324 -0.37 9.74 -24.38
N VAL A 325 -0.42 8.57 -23.71
CA VAL A 325 -0.70 8.50 -22.29
C VAL A 325 0.56 8.05 -21.57
N CYS A 326 1.18 8.97 -20.85
CA CYS A 326 2.39 8.71 -20.10
C CYS A 326 2.04 8.22 -18.69
N ALA A 327 2.18 6.91 -18.45
CA ALA A 327 1.95 6.25 -17.17
C ALA A 327 3.25 5.91 -16.42
N LEU A 328 4.32 6.64 -16.72
CA LEU A 328 5.62 6.48 -16.07
C LEU A 328 5.63 7.12 -14.68
N PRO A 329 6.31 6.51 -13.69
CA PRO A 329 6.53 7.16 -12.39
C PRO A 329 7.39 8.43 -12.56
N LEU A 330 7.16 9.45 -11.73
CA LEU A 330 7.88 10.72 -11.86
C LEU A 330 9.42 10.61 -11.81
N PRO A 331 10.04 9.74 -10.98
CA PRO A 331 11.50 9.55 -11.00
C PRO A 331 12.04 9.04 -12.35
N VAL A 332 11.24 8.30 -13.10
CA VAL A 332 11.58 7.82 -14.44
C VAL A 332 11.30 8.91 -15.48
N LEU A 333 10.15 9.59 -15.36
CA LEU A 333 9.76 10.69 -16.24
C LEU A 333 10.78 11.83 -16.25
N LYS A 334 11.35 12.18 -15.10
CA LYS A 334 12.35 13.24 -14.97
C LYS A 334 13.65 12.95 -15.75
N LYS A 335 13.95 11.67 -16.01
CA LYS A 335 15.12 11.21 -16.77
C LYS A 335 14.85 11.06 -18.27
N LEU A 336 13.58 11.13 -18.66
CA LEU A 336 13.17 10.98 -20.05
C LEU A 336 13.51 12.25 -20.83
N ASP A 337 14.21 12.09 -21.95
CA ASP A 337 14.39 13.18 -22.90
C ASP A 337 13.04 13.55 -23.50
N SER A 338 12.54 14.73 -23.17
CA SER A 338 11.19 15.15 -23.55
C SER A 338 11.07 16.66 -23.71
N ASP A 339 10.09 17.09 -24.49
CA ASP A 339 9.67 18.48 -24.62
C ASP A 339 8.43 18.82 -23.78
N LEU A 340 8.18 18.04 -22.72
CA LEU A 340 7.13 18.35 -21.76
C LEU A 340 7.29 19.77 -21.19
N SER A 341 6.16 20.36 -20.84
CA SER A 341 6.12 21.74 -20.31
C SER A 341 7.02 21.91 -19.07
N PRO A 342 7.59 23.11 -18.88
CA PRO A 342 8.48 23.36 -17.73
C PRO A 342 7.82 23.05 -16.38
N MET A 343 6.49 23.19 -16.26
CA MET A 343 5.77 22.92 -15.01
C MET A 343 5.68 21.41 -14.74
N VAL A 344 5.42 20.60 -15.76
CA VAL A 344 5.41 19.13 -15.64
C VAL A 344 6.81 18.60 -15.29
N LYS A 345 7.86 19.14 -15.92
CA LYS A 345 9.26 18.79 -15.59
C LYS A 345 9.59 19.14 -14.14
N ARG A 346 9.23 20.35 -13.69
CA ARG A 346 9.40 20.75 -12.28
C ARG A 346 8.61 19.86 -11.33
N ALA A 347 7.39 19.47 -11.68
CA ALA A 347 6.61 18.53 -10.88
C ALA A 347 7.35 17.18 -10.72
N ALA A 348 7.93 16.67 -11.80
CA ALA A 348 8.72 15.43 -11.77
C ALA A 348 10.01 15.56 -10.94
N ASP A 349 10.59 16.75 -10.86
CA ASP A 349 11.80 17.03 -10.06
C ASP A 349 11.49 17.17 -8.56
N PHE A 350 10.40 17.84 -8.21
CA PHE A 350 10.13 18.28 -6.85
C PHE A 350 9.16 17.40 -6.07
N ILE A 351 8.39 16.54 -6.72
CA ILE A 351 7.51 15.59 -6.02
C ILE A 351 8.33 14.37 -5.59
N PRO A 352 8.60 14.21 -4.28
CA PRO A 352 9.40 13.09 -3.79
C PRO A 352 8.65 11.76 -3.91
N TYR A 353 9.42 10.68 -4.02
CA TYR A 353 8.91 9.32 -3.98
C TYR A 353 9.36 8.61 -2.71
N MET A 354 8.45 7.84 -2.12
CA MET A 354 8.72 7.06 -0.92
C MET A 354 9.85 6.06 -1.16
N LYS A 355 10.86 6.10 -0.32
CA LYS A 355 11.85 5.03 -0.21
C LYS A 355 11.26 3.93 0.65
N THR A 356 11.21 2.72 0.12
CA THR A 356 10.62 1.57 0.82
C THR A 356 11.22 0.28 0.33
N GLY A 357 11.30 -0.70 1.23
CA GLY A 357 11.84 -2.02 0.94
C GLY A 357 11.03 -3.14 1.56
N LYS A 358 11.11 -4.31 0.96
CA LYS A 358 10.56 -5.56 1.48
C LYS A 358 11.54 -6.70 1.30
N ILE A 359 11.53 -7.67 2.22
CA ILE A 359 12.16 -8.97 2.05
C ILE A 359 11.14 -10.07 2.30
N GLY A 360 11.04 -11.03 1.39
CA GLY A 360 10.37 -12.29 1.65
C GLY A 360 11.34 -13.28 2.25
N LEU A 361 10.97 -13.93 3.33
CA LEU A 361 11.72 -14.98 4.01
C LEU A 361 10.91 -16.28 3.97
N GLN A 362 11.44 -17.30 3.31
CA GLN A 362 10.85 -18.63 3.30
C GLN A 362 11.35 -19.45 4.49
N PHE A 363 10.41 -20.17 5.12
CA PHE A 363 10.68 -21.04 6.26
C PHE A 363 10.21 -22.47 6.01
N LYS A 364 10.85 -23.43 6.67
CA LYS A 364 10.58 -24.88 6.57
C LYS A 364 9.20 -25.24 7.06
N ARG A 365 8.69 -24.55 8.07
CA ARG A 365 7.33 -24.68 8.62
C ARG A 365 6.73 -23.32 8.95
N ARG A 366 5.45 -23.28 9.18
CA ARG A 366 4.70 -22.06 9.54
C ARG A 366 4.67 -21.89 11.06
N PHE A 367 5.84 -21.75 11.70
CA PHE A 367 5.99 -21.66 13.16
C PHE A 367 5.15 -20.50 13.77
N TRP A 368 4.91 -19.42 13.01
CA TRP A 368 4.04 -18.34 13.48
C TRP A 368 2.58 -18.77 13.66
N GLU A 369 2.11 -19.79 12.93
CA GLU A 369 0.79 -20.40 13.13
C GLU A 369 0.84 -21.45 14.22
N GLU A 370 1.81 -22.35 14.17
CA GLU A 370 1.91 -23.51 15.05
C GLU A 370 2.28 -23.13 16.49
N ASP A 371 3.29 -22.26 16.66
CA ASP A 371 3.82 -21.89 17.98
C ASP A 371 3.18 -20.61 18.52
N ASP A 372 2.87 -19.64 17.66
CA ASP A 372 2.47 -18.29 18.05
C ASP A 372 0.98 -17.97 17.82
N ALA A 373 0.24 -18.87 17.16
CA ALA A 373 -1.18 -18.71 16.79
C ALA A 373 -1.44 -17.42 15.98
N ILE A 374 -0.53 -17.09 15.05
CA ILE A 374 -0.65 -15.93 14.17
C ILE A 374 -1.00 -16.38 12.76
N TYR A 375 -2.15 -15.96 12.23
CA TYR A 375 -2.54 -16.15 10.84
C TYR A 375 -2.88 -14.79 10.21
N GLY A 376 -2.04 -14.34 9.28
CA GLY A 376 -2.11 -12.96 8.80
C GLY A 376 -1.75 -11.93 9.87
N GLY A 377 -1.92 -10.66 9.59
CA GLY A 377 -1.59 -9.57 10.51
C GLY A 377 -0.15 -9.10 10.41
N ILE A 378 0.22 -8.18 11.28
CA ILE A 378 1.47 -7.43 11.22
C ILE A 378 2.06 -7.28 12.61
N SER A 379 3.27 -7.80 12.82
CA SER A 379 4.09 -7.46 13.99
C SER A 379 4.87 -6.17 13.73
N ARG A 380 5.09 -5.38 14.78
CA ARG A 380 5.72 -4.05 14.68
C ARG A 380 6.90 -3.91 15.61
N THR A 381 7.90 -3.15 15.17
CA THR A 381 9.08 -2.83 15.96
C THR A 381 9.64 -1.45 15.59
N ASN A 382 10.39 -0.86 16.52
CA ASN A 382 11.15 0.37 16.26
C ASN A 382 12.51 0.12 15.57
N MET A 383 12.87 -1.15 15.31
CA MET A 383 14.10 -1.52 14.58
C MET A 383 13.98 -1.26 13.07
N ASP A 384 15.07 -1.48 12.30
CA ASP A 384 15.13 -1.18 10.87
C ASP A 384 14.18 -2.04 10.02
N ILE A 385 13.85 -3.25 10.48
CA ILE A 385 12.83 -4.09 9.82
C ILE A 385 11.45 -3.45 9.86
N ASN A 386 11.12 -2.62 10.84
CA ASN A 386 9.90 -1.88 11.10
C ASN A 386 8.65 -2.79 11.26
N GLN A 387 8.40 -3.70 10.32
CA GLN A 387 7.23 -4.58 10.32
C GLN A 387 7.59 -5.97 9.82
N ILE A 388 6.94 -6.99 10.42
CA ILE A 388 6.87 -8.36 9.89
C ILE A 388 5.43 -8.61 9.50
N TRP A 389 5.16 -9.07 8.25
CA TRP A 389 3.83 -9.39 7.78
C TRP A 389 3.67 -10.88 7.59
N TYR A 390 2.60 -11.43 8.13
CA TYR A 390 2.28 -12.83 8.04
C TYR A 390 1.32 -13.08 6.86
N PRO A 391 1.51 -14.17 6.08
CA PRO A 391 0.63 -14.45 4.96
C PRO A 391 -0.80 -14.75 5.43
N SER A 392 -1.79 -14.24 4.69
CA SER A 392 -3.22 -14.51 4.88
C SER A 392 -3.72 -15.60 3.95
N PHE A 393 -2.83 -16.48 3.49
CA PHE A 393 -3.12 -17.62 2.61
C PHE A 393 -2.30 -18.83 3.03
N GLY A 394 -2.69 -20.02 2.54
CA GLY A 394 -1.97 -21.27 2.79
C GLY A 394 -2.03 -21.73 4.25
N LEU A 395 -3.13 -21.46 4.97
CA LEU A 395 -3.37 -21.93 6.34
C LEU A 395 -3.18 -23.47 6.41
N LEU A 396 -2.52 -23.93 7.47
CA LEU A 396 -2.16 -25.34 7.70
C LEU A 396 -1.20 -25.93 6.63
N GLY A 397 -0.63 -25.10 5.78
CA GLY A 397 0.42 -25.53 4.86
C GLY A 397 1.74 -25.79 5.60
N GLN A 398 2.59 -26.65 5.02
CA GLN A 398 3.87 -26.99 5.63
C GLN A 398 4.82 -25.78 5.65
N LYS A 399 5.10 -25.21 4.48
CA LYS A 399 6.02 -24.07 4.31
C LYS A 399 5.27 -22.75 4.18
N GLY A 400 5.98 -21.67 4.37
CA GLY A 400 5.43 -20.34 4.15
C GLY A 400 6.50 -19.28 3.91
N VAL A 401 6.08 -18.17 3.30
CA VAL A 401 6.89 -16.97 3.14
C VAL A 401 6.24 -15.84 3.91
N LEU A 402 6.96 -15.27 4.87
CA LEU A 402 6.55 -14.03 5.51
C LEU A 402 7.37 -12.84 4.97
N ILE A 403 6.85 -11.63 5.10
CA ILE A 403 7.61 -10.42 4.82
C ILE A 403 8.42 -10.12 6.08
N GLY A 404 9.75 -10.34 6.02
CA GLY A 404 10.67 -10.21 7.14
C GLY A 404 11.01 -8.77 7.50
N TYR A 405 10.88 -7.84 6.52
CA TYR A 405 10.79 -6.40 6.76
C TYR A 405 9.89 -5.72 5.73
N TYR A 406 9.23 -4.68 6.18
CA TYR A 406 8.61 -3.66 5.35
C TYR A 406 8.89 -2.31 5.99
N ASN A 407 9.84 -1.58 5.43
CA ASN A 407 10.40 -0.36 6.00
C ASN A 407 10.27 0.85 5.06
N PHE A 408 10.46 2.05 5.62
CA PHE A 408 10.16 3.31 4.95
C PHE A 408 11.20 4.38 5.26
N TYR A 409 11.25 5.43 4.41
CA TYR A 409 12.09 6.62 4.57
C TYR A 409 13.59 6.27 4.67
N SER A 410 14.29 6.91 5.59
CA SER A 410 15.73 6.72 5.81
C SER A 410 16.13 5.29 6.18
N ARG A 411 15.27 4.56 6.92
CA ARG A 411 15.50 3.15 7.21
C ARG A 411 15.51 2.29 5.95
N ALA A 412 14.55 2.51 5.06
CA ALA A 412 14.50 1.79 3.78
C ALA A 412 15.67 2.13 2.86
N GLU A 413 16.19 3.36 2.96
CA GLU A 413 17.41 3.76 2.25
C GLU A 413 18.62 3.04 2.81
N ALA A 414 18.86 3.13 4.12
CA ALA A 414 19.98 2.50 4.78
C ALA A 414 20.01 0.97 4.57
N VAL A 415 18.86 0.29 4.75
CA VAL A 415 18.75 -1.16 4.50
C VAL A 415 18.93 -1.47 3.01
N GLY A 416 18.35 -0.66 2.13
CA GLY A 416 18.47 -0.82 0.67
C GLY A 416 19.91 -0.61 0.16
N ASP A 417 20.76 0.10 0.89
CA ASP A 417 22.16 0.30 0.53
C ASP A 417 23.06 -0.88 0.95
N LEU A 418 22.58 -1.74 1.83
CA LEU A 418 23.27 -2.98 2.16
C LEU A 418 23.31 -3.94 0.96
N PRO A 419 24.37 -4.74 0.81
CA PRO A 419 24.38 -5.85 -0.13
C PRO A 419 23.29 -6.87 0.25
N LEU A 420 22.84 -7.71 -0.71
CA LEU A 420 21.73 -8.66 -0.52
C LEU A 420 21.91 -9.53 0.74
N ALA A 421 23.11 -10.07 0.95
CA ALA A 421 23.43 -10.86 2.16
C ALA A 421 23.33 -10.04 3.45
N GLY A 422 23.66 -8.75 3.40
CA GLY A 422 23.54 -7.83 4.54
C GLY A 422 22.06 -7.57 4.90
N ARG A 423 21.18 -7.43 3.90
CA ARG A 423 19.73 -7.29 4.11
C ARG A 423 19.11 -8.54 4.72
N GLU A 424 19.51 -9.72 4.22
CA GLU A 424 19.10 -11.01 4.77
C GLU A 424 19.54 -11.16 6.22
N LYS A 425 20.83 -10.93 6.51
CA LYS A 425 21.39 -10.99 7.85
C LYS A 425 20.64 -10.07 8.81
N LEU A 426 20.44 -8.79 8.44
CA LEU A 426 19.69 -7.83 9.25
C LEU A 426 18.26 -8.31 9.54
N ALA A 427 17.55 -8.81 8.51
CA ALA A 427 16.18 -9.30 8.67
C ALA A 427 16.12 -10.51 9.61
N LEU A 428 17.10 -11.41 9.57
CA LEU A 428 17.16 -12.59 10.43
C LEU A 428 17.54 -12.19 11.87
N GLU A 429 18.54 -11.35 12.08
CA GLU A 429 18.98 -10.92 13.41
C GLU A 429 17.91 -10.11 14.16
N GLN A 430 17.26 -9.17 13.48
CA GLN A 430 16.21 -8.38 14.10
C GLN A 430 14.90 -9.17 14.22
N GLY A 431 14.57 -10.01 13.24
CA GLY A 431 13.41 -10.90 13.29
C GLY A 431 13.49 -11.95 14.39
N TYR A 432 14.69 -12.43 14.73
CA TYR A 432 14.93 -13.34 15.85
C TYR A 432 14.43 -12.79 17.19
N LYS A 433 14.48 -11.48 17.39
CA LYS A 433 13.98 -10.84 18.63
C LYS A 433 12.46 -11.00 18.80
N LEU A 434 11.74 -11.14 17.71
CA LEU A 434 10.30 -11.41 17.72
C LEU A 434 10.01 -12.92 17.64
N HIS A 435 10.82 -13.66 16.89
CA HIS A 435 10.64 -15.09 16.61
C HIS A 435 11.95 -15.84 16.78
N PRO A 436 12.22 -16.42 17.96
CA PRO A 436 13.43 -17.20 18.22
C PRO A 436 13.61 -18.42 17.30
N GLN A 437 12.57 -18.83 16.57
CA GLN A 437 12.59 -19.95 15.64
C GLN A 437 13.37 -19.66 14.35
N TYR A 438 13.63 -18.41 14.00
CA TYR A 438 14.23 -18.01 12.73
C TYR A 438 15.47 -18.84 12.33
N PRO A 439 16.50 -19.03 13.20
CA PRO A 439 17.72 -19.73 12.80
C PRO A 439 17.52 -21.18 12.39
N GLN A 440 16.56 -21.88 13.02
CA GLN A 440 16.30 -23.29 12.73
C GLN A 440 15.40 -23.47 11.50
N GLU A 441 14.50 -22.53 11.26
CA GLU A 441 13.43 -22.67 10.28
C GLU A 441 13.72 -21.95 8.96
N PHE A 442 14.65 -21.01 8.91
CA PHE A 442 14.97 -20.23 7.70
C PHE A 442 15.53 -21.11 6.58
N GLU A 443 15.12 -20.82 5.33
CA GLU A 443 15.61 -21.51 4.13
C GLU A 443 16.25 -20.55 3.12
N ASN A 444 15.53 -19.53 2.69
CA ASN A 444 16.03 -18.57 1.71
C ASN A 444 15.22 -17.26 1.70
N SER A 445 15.74 -16.26 1.02
CA SER A 445 15.14 -14.94 0.95
C SER A 445 15.13 -14.34 -0.45
N PHE A 446 14.35 -13.28 -0.62
CA PHE A 446 14.41 -12.38 -1.76
C PHE A 446 14.03 -10.97 -1.33
N SER A 447 14.87 -9.97 -1.61
CA SER A 447 14.66 -8.60 -1.16
C SER A 447 14.46 -7.61 -2.29
N LEU A 448 13.72 -6.54 -2.02
CA LEU A 448 13.45 -5.43 -2.93
C LEU A 448 13.65 -4.10 -2.22
N ALA A 449 14.48 -3.22 -2.77
CA ALA A 449 14.57 -1.80 -2.42
C ALA A 449 13.96 -1.00 -3.57
N TRP A 450 12.72 -0.54 -3.43
CA TRP A 450 11.93 0.06 -4.52
C TRP A 450 12.61 1.28 -5.16
N GLN A 451 13.39 2.04 -4.41
CA GLN A 451 14.18 3.16 -4.92
C GLN A 451 15.33 2.71 -5.84
N LYS A 452 15.69 1.42 -5.82
CA LYS A 452 16.73 0.83 -6.67
C LYS A 452 16.16 -0.08 -7.78
N ILE A 453 14.84 -0.26 -7.83
CA ILE A 453 14.22 -1.07 -8.88
C ILE A 453 14.18 -0.25 -10.18
N PRO A 454 14.88 -0.69 -11.26
CA PRO A 454 14.89 0.02 -12.54
C PRO A 454 13.48 0.31 -13.06
N TYR A 455 13.27 1.48 -13.64
CA TYR A 455 11.99 1.95 -14.19
C TYR A 455 10.84 2.11 -13.18
N ASN A 456 11.14 2.01 -11.88
CA ASN A 456 10.22 2.38 -10.78
C ASN A 456 10.82 3.47 -9.91
N GLU A 457 12.02 3.25 -9.37
CA GLU A 457 12.86 4.19 -8.63
C GLU A 457 12.15 4.86 -7.44
N GLY A 458 11.24 4.13 -6.83
CA GLY A 458 10.48 4.56 -5.65
C GLY A 458 9.18 3.79 -5.47
N GLY A 459 8.61 3.88 -4.29
CA GLY A 459 7.37 3.23 -3.91
C GLY A 459 6.14 3.96 -4.47
N TRP A 460 5.94 5.21 -4.11
CA TRP A 460 4.80 6.06 -4.51
C TRP A 460 5.12 7.54 -4.31
N ALA A 461 4.32 8.41 -4.92
CA ALA A 461 4.45 9.85 -4.77
C ALA A 461 4.04 10.31 -3.36
N VAL A 462 4.84 11.20 -2.77
CA VAL A 462 4.58 11.77 -1.46
C VAL A 462 4.30 13.27 -1.62
N TYR A 463 3.15 13.70 -1.14
CA TYR A 463 2.74 15.09 -1.21
C TYR A 463 2.57 15.67 0.19
N ASP A 464 3.15 16.82 0.41
CA ASP A 464 2.64 17.79 1.38
C ASP A 464 1.67 18.76 0.70
N ASP A 465 1.01 19.59 1.48
CA ASP A 465 0.02 20.56 0.98
C ASP A 465 0.62 21.60 0.02
N ALA A 466 1.84 22.05 0.28
CA ALA A 466 2.50 23.07 -0.53
C ALA A 466 2.92 22.51 -1.90
N VAL A 467 3.54 21.34 -1.90
CA VAL A 467 3.92 20.60 -3.12
C VAL A 467 2.68 20.28 -3.95
N ARG A 468 1.61 19.82 -3.30
CA ARG A 468 0.36 19.48 -3.98
C ARG A 468 -0.29 20.71 -4.63
N ARG A 469 -0.48 21.78 -3.89
CA ARG A 469 -1.06 23.02 -4.45
C ARG A 469 -0.26 23.56 -5.63
N LYS A 470 1.06 23.47 -5.59
CA LYS A 470 1.95 24.05 -6.60
C LYS A 470 2.06 23.22 -7.87
N TYR A 471 2.19 21.90 -7.75
CA TYR A 471 2.59 21.05 -8.87
C TYR A 471 1.50 20.09 -9.35
N TYR A 472 0.60 19.68 -8.48
CA TYR A 472 -0.43 18.70 -8.81
C TYR A 472 -1.36 19.13 -9.96
N PRO A 473 -1.84 20.38 -10.04
CA PRO A 473 -2.70 20.80 -11.14
C PRO A 473 -2.07 20.59 -12.52
N ALA A 474 -0.76 20.84 -12.66
CA ALA A 474 -0.07 20.69 -13.93
C ALA A 474 0.03 19.21 -14.39
N LEU A 475 -0.10 18.25 -13.48
CA LEU A 475 -0.12 16.84 -13.82
C LEU A 475 -1.51 16.34 -14.28
N LEU A 476 -2.55 17.14 -14.07
CA LEU A 476 -3.92 16.80 -14.46
C LEU A 476 -4.27 17.27 -15.86
N GLU A 477 -3.66 18.37 -16.28
CA GLU A 477 -3.91 18.98 -17.59
C GLU A 477 -3.12 18.26 -18.70
N PRO A 478 -3.71 18.11 -19.90
CA PRO A 478 -2.98 17.62 -21.04
C PRO A 478 -1.85 18.57 -21.45
N ASP A 479 -0.67 18.03 -21.69
CA ASP A 479 0.44 18.77 -22.24
C ASP A 479 0.53 18.57 -23.78
N GLY A 480 -0.23 19.36 -24.52
CA GLY A 480 -0.49 19.12 -25.94
C GLY A 480 -1.35 17.87 -26.15
N ASN A 481 -0.81 16.87 -26.83
CA ASN A 481 -1.45 15.56 -27.04
C ASN A 481 -0.95 14.49 -26.06
N ILE A 482 -0.25 14.90 -24.99
CA ILE A 482 0.29 14.02 -23.96
C ILE A 482 -0.56 14.16 -22.68
N TYR A 483 -1.05 13.05 -22.17
CA TYR A 483 -1.80 12.94 -20.91
C TYR A 483 -0.98 12.19 -19.88
N LEU A 484 -1.01 12.61 -18.61
CA LEU A 484 -0.33 11.92 -17.51
C LEU A 484 -1.31 11.04 -16.74
N ALA A 485 -0.95 9.78 -16.51
CA ALA A 485 -1.71 8.84 -15.71
C ALA A 485 -0.82 8.15 -14.67
N GLY A 486 -1.38 7.75 -13.55
CA GLY A 486 -0.68 7.09 -12.45
C GLY A 486 -1.20 7.54 -11.10
N GLU A 487 -0.86 6.83 -10.01
CA GLU A 487 -1.30 7.19 -8.66
C GLU A 487 -0.86 8.61 -8.25
N HIS A 488 0.27 9.08 -8.79
CA HIS A 488 0.79 10.43 -8.57
C HIS A 488 -0.10 11.55 -9.12
N THR A 489 -1.08 11.23 -9.95
CA THR A 489 -2.09 12.16 -10.45
C THR A 489 -3.44 11.99 -9.75
N THR A 490 -3.44 11.49 -8.51
CA THR A 490 -4.63 11.35 -7.66
C THR A 490 -4.33 11.69 -6.20
N TYR A 491 -5.36 11.75 -5.37
CA TYR A 491 -5.23 11.81 -3.91
C TYR A 491 -5.01 10.43 -3.28
N LEU A 492 -5.24 9.36 -4.03
CA LEU A 492 -5.04 7.97 -3.61
C LEU A 492 -3.63 7.47 -3.97
N THR A 493 -2.59 8.20 -3.54
CA THR A 493 -1.20 7.75 -3.69
C THR A 493 -0.96 6.49 -2.87
N ALA A 494 0.00 5.65 -3.27
CA ALA A 494 0.30 4.36 -2.68
C ALA A 494 -0.76 3.26 -2.89
N TRP A 495 -1.86 3.53 -3.56
CA TRP A 495 -2.94 2.59 -3.79
C TRP A 495 -3.17 2.28 -5.27
N MET A 496 -3.55 1.04 -5.57
CA MET A 496 -3.93 0.64 -6.94
C MET A 496 -5.15 1.42 -7.44
N ALA A 497 -6.09 1.73 -6.56
CA ALA A 497 -7.27 2.53 -6.88
C ALA A 497 -6.90 3.89 -7.50
N GLY A 498 -5.82 4.53 -7.02
CA GLY A 498 -5.33 5.77 -7.61
C GLY A 498 -4.90 5.60 -9.06
N ALA A 499 -4.23 4.49 -9.40
CA ALA A 499 -3.86 4.21 -10.78
C ALA A 499 -5.09 3.99 -11.69
N PHE A 500 -6.08 3.25 -11.23
CA PHE A 500 -7.33 3.03 -11.96
C PHE A 500 -8.12 4.32 -12.16
N THR A 501 -8.28 5.12 -11.09
CA THR A 501 -8.99 6.41 -11.14
C THR A 501 -8.32 7.37 -12.12
N SER A 502 -6.99 7.46 -12.11
CA SER A 502 -6.26 8.33 -13.02
C SER A 502 -6.41 7.91 -14.49
N ALA A 503 -6.35 6.60 -14.75
CA ALA A 503 -6.54 6.07 -16.09
C ALA A 503 -7.91 6.40 -16.66
N ARG A 504 -8.98 6.21 -15.89
CA ARG A 504 -10.34 6.53 -16.32
C ARG A 504 -10.53 8.02 -16.59
N ARG A 505 -10.03 8.88 -15.71
CA ARG A 505 -10.04 10.33 -15.95
C ARG A 505 -9.38 10.68 -17.30
N VAL A 506 -8.21 10.08 -17.59
CA VAL A 506 -7.51 10.32 -18.85
C VAL A 506 -8.32 9.81 -20.05
N VAL A 507 -8.90 8.62 -19.94
CA VAL A 507 -9.75 8.04 -20.99
C VAL A 507 -10.94 8.97 -21.30
N GLU A 508 -11.63 9.45 -20.27
CA GLU A 508 -12.78 10.37 -20.40
C GLU A 508 -12.36 11.69 -21.07
N ALA A 509 -11.27 12.31 -20.58
CA ALA A 509 -10.76 13.58 -21.11
C ALA A 509 -10.30 13.46 -22.58
N LEU A 510 -9.57 12.38 -22.91
CA LEU A 510 -9.12 12.12 -24.27
C LEU A 510 -10.31 11.86 -25.21
N HIS A 511 -11.26 11.03 -24.77
CA HIS A 511 -12.43 10.69 -25.58
C HIS A 511 -13.34 11.89 -25.82
N ALA A 512 -13.57 12.73 -24.79
CA ALA A 512 -14.33 13.98 -24.91
C ALA A 512 -13.68 14.94 -25.92
N ARG A 513 -12.35 15.12 -25.84
CA ARG A 513 -11.61 15.97 -26.78
C ARG A 513 -11.73 15.48 -28.22
N VAL A 514 -11.68 14.18 -28.47
CA VAL A 514 -11.88 13.60 -29.80
C VAL A 514 -13.31 13.86 -30.29
N GLY A 515 -14.31 13.74 -29.41
CA GLY A 515 -15.71 14.05 -29.74
C GLY A 515 -15.95 15.52 -30.13
N GLU A 516 -15.18 16.45 -29.59
CA GLU A 516 -15.22 17.86 -29.97
C GLU A 516 -14.60 18.12 -31.35
N TYR A 517 -13.51 17.42 -31.70
CA TYR A 517 -12.88 17.50 -33.01
C TYR A 517 -13.77 16.97 -34.16
N THR A 518 -14.65 16.02 -33.86
CA THR A 518 -15.56 15.43 -34.85
C THR A 518 -16.83 16.26 -35.08
N LYS A 519 -17.10 17.27 -34.23
CA LYS A 519 -18.23 18.21 -34.39
C LYS A 519 -17.87 19.49 -35.16
N LYS A 520 -16.58 19.76 -35.36
CA LYS A 520 -16.04 20.82 -36.23
C LYS A 520 -15.72 20.28 -37.61
#